data_b0058471f24324318a8b8378ab43896d
#
_entry.id   b0058471f24324318a8b8378ab43896d
#
_cell.length_a   1.000
_cell.length_b   1.000
_cell.length_c   1.000
_cell.angle_alpha   90.00
_cell.angle_beta   90.00
_cell.angle_gamma   90.00
#
_symmetry.space_group_name_H-M   'P 1'
#
loop_
_entity.id
_entity.type
_entity.pdbx_description
1 polymer ?
#
loop_
_entity_poly.entity_id
_entity_poly.type
_entity_poly.pdbx_seq_one_letter_code
_entity_poly.pdbx_strand_id
1 'polypeptide(L)'
;PNGLDATERILLSDETVIEKEHGTTARELALVMSYCVGQSPKKDAFLAITGQKNHTFSANGRTFFLTNHNAFLDMMEGAISGKTGFTNKAGYCYVGALRRNGKTLIVALLACGWPSHRTYKWHDTRLLMELGLSEYTYREFPVFSFSEKYPDCLEVLEGQPERIGEKAYIGLGLFPNESGSKMNGNPSKGVGESTELNGMLLKDGEQAVLRCTMPDTLHAPVREGQVVGKVETVMDGKVYRTQWIKTLKPVEKLDFWWCLERVFDIFVKIG
;
A
#
# COMPACT_ATOMS: atom_id res chain seq x y z
N PRO A 1 -14.37 9.37 -17.68
CA PRO A 1 -13.34 10.21 -18.30
C PRO A 1 -12.80 9.50 -19.54
N ASN A 2 -12.88 10.16 -20.68
CA ASN A 2 -12.43 9.62 -21.98
C ASN A 2 -10.99 10.05 -22.34
N GLY A 3 -10.29 10.75 -21.41
CA GLY A 3 -8.95 11.26 -21.60
C GLY A 3 -8.83 12.47 -22.54
N LEU A 4 -9.94 13.00 -23.00
CA LEU A 4 -9.98 14.17 -23.86
C LEU A 4 -10.09 15.46 -23.03
N ASP A 5 -9.50 16.53 -23.55
CA ASP A 5 -9.64 17.89 -22.98
C ASP A 5 -11.01 18.45 -23.37
N ALA A 6 -12.04 18.02 -22.63
CA ALA A 6 -13.42 18.37 -22.87
C ALA A 6 -14.13 18.70 -21.56
N THR A 7 -15.06 19.65 -21.64
CA THR A 7 -16.00 19.94 -20.55
C THR A 7 -17.15 18.94 -20.59
N GLU A 8 -17.36 18.20 -19.51
CA GLU A 8 -18.48 17.30 -19.36
C GLU A 8 -19.67 18.07 -18.76
N ARG A 9 -20.82 18.01 -19.43
CA ARG A 9 -22.07 18.57 -18.92
C ARG A 9 -22.85 17.49 -18.18
N ILE A 10 -23.00 17.68 -16.88
CA ILE A 10 -23.77 16.77 -16.01
C ILE A 10 -25.10 17.43 -15.68
N LEU A 11 -26.19 16.80 -16.11
CA LEU A 11 -27.54 17.21 -15.72
C LEU A 11 -27.86 16.57 -14.37
N LEU A 12 -28.14 17.38 -13.37
CA LEU A 12 -28.60 16.93 -12.06
C LEU A 12 -30.11 16.65 -12.07
N SER A 13 -30.58 15.97 -11.04
CA SER A 13 -31.99 15.60 -10.87
C SER A 13 -32.96 16.79 -10.69
N ASP A 14 -32.43 17.97 -10.43
CA ASP A 14 -33.14 19.24 -10.28
C ASP A 14 -33.09 20.13 -11.56
N GLU A 15 -32.72 19.53 -12.72
CA GLU A 15 -32.52 20.18 -14.01
C GLU A 15 -31.34 21.16 -14.05
N THR A 16 -30.52 21.22 -12.98
CA THR A 16 -29.32 22.04 -12.98
C THR A 16 -28.23 21.39 -13.83
N VAL A 17 -27.63 22.13 -14.75
CA VAL A 17 -26.48 21.69 -15.56
C VAL A 17 -25.18 22.13 -14.88
N ILE A 18 -24.36 21.16 -14.48
CA ILE A 18 -23.01 21.43 -14.00
C ILE A 18 -22.03 21.14 -15.13
N GLU A 19 -21.20 22.11 -15.45
CA GLU A 19 -20.08 21.93 -16.36
C GLU A 19 -18.84 21.52 -15.55
N LYS A 20 -18.40 20.27 -15.74
CA LYS A 20 -17.20 19.72 -15.10
C LYS A 20 -16.07 19.70 -16.12
N GLU A 21 -15.05 20.49 -15.84
CA GLU A 21 -13.84 20.48 -16.66
C GLU A 21 -12.99 19.22 -16.38
N HIS A 22 -12.35 18.72 -17.44
CA HIS A 22 -11.34 17.67 -17.31
C HIS A 22 -10.14 18.21 -16.54
N GLY A 23 -9.81 17.57 -15.43
CA GLY A 23 -8.72 17.99 -14.56
C GLY A 23 -8.23 16.86 -13.68
N THR A 24 -7.04 17.03 -13.14
CA THR A 24 -6.42 16.12 -12.19
C THR A 24 -5.54 16.90 -11.20
N THR A 25 -5.10 16.23 -10.15
CA THR A 25 -4.16 16.77 -9.17
C THR A 25 -2.75 16.21 -9.38
N ALA A 26 -1.73 16.91 -8.90
CA ALA A 26 -0.35 16.40 -8.92
C ALA A 26 -0.23 15.05 -8.18
N ARG A 27 -0.97 14.89 -7.08
CA ARG A 27 -1.02 13.65 -6.32
C ARG A 27 -1.58 12.48 -7.14
N GLU A 28 -2.69 12.68 -7.86
CA GLU A 28 -3.29 11.65 -8.70
C GLU A 28 -2.36 11.23 -9.84
N LEU A 29 -1.72 12.20 -10.52
CA LEU A 29 -0.74 11.89 -11.55
C LEU A 29 0.47 11.12 -11.00
N ALA A 30 0.96 11.49 -9.81
CA ALA A 30 2.04 10.78 -9.16
C ALA A 30 1.63 9.33 -8.82
N LEU A 31 0.40 9.10 -8.34
CA LEU A 31 -0.13 7.76 -8.06
C LEU A 31 -0.26 6.92 -9.34
N VAL A 32 -0.77 7.50 -10.42
CA VAL A 32 -0.86 6.81 -11.73
C VAL A 32 0.53 6.43 -12.22
N MET A 33 1.50 7.35 -12.19
CA MET A 33 2.88 7.04 -12.60
C MET A 33 3.50 5.96 -11.70
N SER A 34 3.32 6.05 -10.38
CA SER A 34 3.81 5.05 -9.43
C SER A 34 3.26 3.66 -9.74
N TYR A 35 1.96 3.55 -10.03
CA TYR A 35 1.36 2.30 -10.46
C TYR A 35 1.97 1.78 -11.76
N CYS A 36 2.11 2.65 -12.78
CA CYS A 36 2.62 2.26 -14.09
C CYS A 36 4.07 1.72 -14.03
N VAL A 37 4.94 2.33 -13.21
CA VAL A 37 6.36 1.94 -13.13
C VAL A 37 6.65 0.88 -12.06
N GLY A 38 5.71 0.61 -11.16
CA GLY A 38 5.91 -0.28 -10.01
C GLY A 38 5.01 -1.52 -10.01
N GLN A 39 3.69 -1.33 -10.04
CA GLN A 39 2.70 -2.39 -9.74
C GLN A 39 1.96 -2.93 -10.96
N SER A 40 1.94 -2.18 -12.07
CA SER A 40 1.21 -2.58 -13.28
C SER A 40 1.73 -3.91 -13.82
N PRO A 41 0.87 -4.87 -14.20
CA PRO A 41 1.27 -6.09 -14.91
C PRO A 41 1.90 -5.79 -16.28
N LYS A 42 1.76 -4.56 -16.80
CA LYS A 42 2.35 -4.07 -18.04
C LYS A 42 3.52 -3.11 -17.81
N LYS A 43 4.09 -3.07 -16.58
CA LYS A 43 5.16 -2.13 -16.24
C LYS A 43 6.37 -2.23 -17.16
N ASP A 44 6.77 -3.45 -17.54
CA ASP A 44 7.95 -3.64 -18.37
C ASP A 44 7.73 -3.09 -19.80
N ALA A 45 6.56 -3.33 -20.39
CA ALA A 45 6.19 -2.75 -21.66
C ALA A 45 6.07 -1.22 -21.59
N PHE A 46 5.49 -0.70 -20.50
CA PHE A 46 5.39 0.74 -20.26
C PHE A 46 6.78 1.38 -20.18
N LEU A 47 7.69 0.82 -19.40
CA LEU A 47 9.05 1.32 -19.25
C LEU A 47 9.86 1.18 -20.56
N ALA A 48 9.72 0.06 -21.27
CA ALA A 48 10.38 -0.15 -22.55
C ALA A 48 9.99 0.90 -23.58
N ILE A 49 8.74 1.37 -23.57
CA ILE A 49 8.26 2.40 -24.51
C ILE A 49 8.66 3.80 -24.02
N THR A 50 8.32 4.14 -22.76
CA THR A 50 8.46 5.50 -22.26
C THR A 50 9.88 5.89 -21.90
N GLY A 51 10.75 4.91 -21.64
CA GLY A 51 12.18 5.09 -21.35
C GLY A 51 13.07 5.21 -22.60
N GLN A 52 12.52 4.96 -23.80
CA GLN A 52 13.31 5.13 -25.03
C GLN A 52 13.55 6.61 -25.32
N LYS A 53 14.81 6.98 -25.59
CA LYS A 53 15.19 8.33 -26.03
C LYS A 53 14.82 8.59 -27.48
N ASN A 54 15.05 7.59 -28.33
CA ASN A 54 14.77 7.64 -29.76
C ASN A 54 14.16 6.32 -30.22
N HIS A 55 13.33 6.38 -31.24
CA HIS A 55 12.75 5.21 -31.90
C HIS A 55 12.71 5.40 -33.40
N THR A 56 13.09 4.37 -34.16
CA THR A 56 13.07 4.37 -35.59
C THR A 56 12.20 3.23 -36.06
N PHE A 57 11.30 3.50 -36.98
CA PHE A 57 10.49 2.48 -37.65
C PHE A 57 10.23 2.82 -39.10
N SER A 58 9.92 1.82 -39.91
CA SER A 58 9.58 1.98 -41.34
C SER A 58 8.14 1.55 -41.54
N ALA A 59 7.40 2.36 -42.31
CA ALA A 59 6.03 2.08 -42.74
C ALA A 59 5.79 2.66 -44.12
N ASN A 60 5.11 1.92 -44.98
CA ASN A 60 4.78 2.33 -46.35
C ASN A 60 6.00 2.84 -47.18
N GLY A 61 7.15 2.16 -47.07
CA GLY A 61 8.38 2.51 -47.77
C GLY A 61 9.10 3.78 -47.25
N ARG A 62 8.66 4.35 -46.12
CA ARG A 62 9.27 5.51 -45.46
C ARG A 62 9.81 5.14 -44.12
N THR A 63 10.95 5.71 -43.75
CA THR A 63 11.55 5.56 -42.45
C THR A 63 11.25 6.80 -41.60
N PHE A 64 10.81 6.58 -40.35
CA PHE A 64 10.46 7.61 -39.37
C PHE A 64 11.46 7.56 -38.21
N PHE A 65 12.00 8.72 -37.87
CA PHE A 65 12.88 8.93 -36.73
C PHE A 65 12.12 9.74 -35.69
N LEU A 66 11.91 9.15 -34.51
CA LEU A 66 11.19 9.79 -33.43
C LEU A 66 12.15 10.08 -32.26
N THR A 67 12.05 11.27 -31.69
CA THR A 67 12.76 11.64 -30.47
C THR A 67 11.76 11.84 -29.34
N ASN A 68 12.06 11.27 -28.19
CA ASN A 68 11.22 11.41 -27.03
C ASN A 68 11.28 12.85 -26.48
N HIS A 69 10.14 13.46 -26.28
CA HIS A 69 10.05 14.81 -25.71
C HIS A 69 10.36 14.88 -24.20
N ASN A 70 10.60 13.74 -23.58
CA ASN A 70 11.00 13.65 -22.17
C ASN A 70 12.51 13.91 -22.01
N ALA A 71 12.91 15.19 -22.03
CA ALA A 71 14.31 15.56 -21.87
C ALA A 71 14.92 15.09 -20.53
N PHE A 72 14.11 14.77 -19.54
CA PHE A 72 14.58 14.26 -18.25
C PHE A 72 15.37 12.96 -18.37
N LEU A 73 15.10 12.13 -19.39
CA LEU A 73 15.84 10.91 -19.68
C LEU A 73 17.34 11.14 -19.94
N ASP A 74 17.69 12.34 -20.43
CA ASP A 74 19.10 12.74 -20.71
C ASP A 74 19.68 13.62 -19.60
N MET A 75 18.81 14.24 -18.79
CA MET A 75 19.22 15.24 -17.81
C MET A 75 19.67 14.65 -16.48
N MET A 76 19.19 13.47 -16.13
CA MET A 76 19.45 12.90 -14.81
C MET A 76 19.62 11.38 -14.89
N GLU A 77 20.75 10.91 -14.35
CA GLU A 77 21.02 9.48 -14.26
C GLU A 77 19.93 8.78 -13.41
N GLY A 78 19.44 7.66 -13.91
CA GLY A 78 18.36 6.91 -13.29
C GLY A 78 16.96 7.34 -13.68
N ALA A 79 16.79 8.34 -14.56
CA ALA A 79 15.49 8.64 -15.16
C ALA A 79 15.00 7.45 -15.99
N ILE A 80 13.78 6.94 -15.70
CA ILE A 80 13.25 5.72 -16.31
C ILE A 80 11.98 5.95 -17.13
N SER A 81 11.25 7.02 -16.88
CA SER A 81 9.98 7.31 -17.57
C SER A 81 9.54 8.74 -17.33
N GLY A 82 8.64 9.23 -18.16
CA GLY A 82 7.96 10.50 -17.95
C GLY A 82 7.01 10.86 -19.08
N LYS A 83 6.12 11.81 -18.82
CA LYS A 83 5.17 12.37 -19.79
C LYS A 83 5.03 13.87 -19.60
N THR A 84 5.20 14.58 -20.69
CA THR A 84 4.95 16.04 -20.74
C THR A 84 3.53 16.32 -21.20
N GLY A 85 2.97 17.44 -20.76
CA GLY A 85 1.70 17.96 -21.23
C GLY A 85 1.73 19.49 -21.29
N PHE A 86 0.95 20.06 -22.15
CA PHE A 86 0.72 21.50 -22.22
C PHE A 86 -0.66 21.77 -22.81
N THR A 87 -1.43 22.61 -22.15
CA THR A 87 -2.54 23.37 -22.73
C THR A 87 -2.42 24.83 -22.26
N ASN A 88 -3.05 25.76 -22.96
CA ASN A 88 -3.02 27.16 -22.57
C ASN A 88 -3.56 27.37 -21.15
N LYS A 89 -4.54 26.58 -20.74
CA LYS A 89 -5.17 26.63 -19.43
C LYS A 89 -4.33 25.97 -18.35
N ALA A 90 -3.78 24.78 -18.62
CA ALA A 90 -3.02 24.00 -17.64
C ALA A 90 -1.55 24.42 -17.50
N GLY A 91 -1.00 25.18 -18.45
CA GLY A 91 0.44 25.46 -18.50
C GLY A 91 1.28 24.21 -18.81
N TYR A 92 2.58 24.26 -18.57
CA TYR A 92 3.46 23.12 -18.70
C TYR A 92 3.26 22.15 -17.53
N CYS A 93 2.93 20.92 -17.85
CA CYS A 93 2.78 19.83 -16.91
C CYS A 93 3.81 18.74 -17.20
N TYR A 94 4.24 18.05 -16.15
CA TYR A 94 5.16 16.95 -16.25
C TYR A 94 4.92 15.94 -15.12
N VAL A 95 5.00 14.66 -15.43
CA VAL A 95 5.13 13.58 -14.46
C VAL A 95 6.29 12.72 -14.88
N GLY A 96 7.19 12.40 -13.95
CA GLY A 96 8.40 11.62 -14.22
C GLY A 96 8.74 10.65 -13.12
N ALA A 97 9.50 9.63 -13.49
CA ALA A 97 9.99 8.59 -12.59
C ALA A 97 11.51 8.45 -12.70
N LEU A 98 12.16 8.32 -11.55
CA LEU A 98 13.59 8.10 -11.42
C LEU A 98 13.82 6.87 -10.54
N ARG A 99 14.77 6.01 -10.92
CA ARG A 99 15.23 4.89 -10.11
C ARG A 99 16.74 4.95 -9.94
N ARG A 100 17.19 5.23 -8.72
CA ARG A 100 18.63 5.33 -8.40
C ARG A 100 18.87 4.98 -6.94
N ASN A 101 20.00 4.31 -6.65
CA ASN A 101 20.41 3.93 -5.28
C ASN A 101 19.33 3.16 -4.51
N GLY A 102 18.63 2.22 -5.18
CA GLY A 102 17.54 1.45 -4.57
C GLY A 102 16.23 2.22 -4.33
N LYS A 103 16.20 3.51 -4.65
CA LYS A 103 15.02 4.38 -4.49
C LYS A 103 14.29 4.55 -5.81
N THR A 104 12.95 4.50 -5.77
CA THR A 104 12.11 4.92 -6.89
C THR A 104 11.36 6.18 -6.47
N LEU A 105 11.59 7.27 -7.19
CA LEU A 105 11.01 8.58 -6.92
C LEU A 105 10.11 8.98 -8.08
N ILE A 106 8.97 9.58 -7.74
CA ILE A 106 8.01 10.12 -8.70
C ILE A 106 7.86 11.62 -8.44
N VAL A 107 7.94 12.40 -9.50
CA VAL A 107 7.61 13.83 -9.48
C VAL A 107 6.39 14.09 -10.34
N ALA A 108 5.51 14.97 -9.90
CA ALA A 108 4.41 15.48 -10.70
C ALA A 108 4.32 17.00 -10.53
N LEU A 109 4.42 17.70 -11.64
CA LEU A 109 4.37 19.15 -11.72
C LEU A 109 3.20 19.56 -12.60
N LEU A 110 2.35 20.42 -12.10
CA LEU A 110 1.23 21.04 -12.82
C LEU A 110 1.42 22.55 -12.86
N ALA A 111 0.97 23.19 -13.94
CA ALA A 111 1.06 24.63 -14.12
C ALA A 111 2.50 25.18 -13.93
N CYS A 112 3.51 24.43 -14.32
CA CYS A 112 4.92 24.75 -14.14
C CYS A 112 5.44 25.62 -15.31
N GLY A 113 4.90 26.84 -15.40
CA GLY A 113 5.22 27.82 -16.44
C GLY A 113 4.30 27.79 -17.67
N TRP A 114 4.42 28.83 -18.47
CA TRP A 114 3.74 29.05 -19.75
C TRP A 114 4.76 29.31 -20.86
N PRO A 115 4.39 29.64 -22.08
CA PRO A 115 5.29 29.61 -23.25
C PRO A 115 6.67 30.25 -23.12
N SER A 116 6.81 31.32 -22.32
CA SER A 116 8.12 31.93 -22.03
C SER A 116 8.99 31.15 -21.02
N HIS A 117 8.45 30.11 -20.36
CA HIS A 117 9.11 29.40 -19.27
C HIS A 117 9.13 27.86 -19.49
N ARG A 118 9.50 27.42 -20.68
CA ARG A 118 9.50 25.99 -21.08
C ARG A 118 10.41 25.10 -20.26
N THR A 119 11.45 25.66 -19.65
CA THR A 119 12.49 24.93 -18.93
C THR A 119 12.22 24.76 -17.44
N TYR A 120 11.28 25.50 -16.86
CA TYR A 120 10.99 25.44 -15.41
C TYR A 120 10.70 24.02 -14.93
N LYS A 121 9.85 23.29 -15.65
CA LYS A 121 9.53 21.89 -15.30
C LYS A 121 10.76 20.98 -15.20
N TRP A 122 11.82 21.23 -15.99
CA TRP A 122 13.04 20.45 -15.95
C TRP A 122 13.92 20.82 -14.76
N HIS A 123 14.05 22.11 -14.49
CA HIS A 123 14.76 22.64 -13.33
C HIS A 123 14.11 22.09 -12.03
N ASP A 124 12.82 22.27 -11.89
CA ASP A 124 12.08 21.89 -10.69
C ASP A 124 12.02 20.37 -10.53
N THR A 125 11.91 19.61 -11.64
CA THR A 125 12.04 18.15 -11.58
C THR A 125 13.38 17.72 -11.01
N ARG A 126 14.48 18.30 -11.48
CA ARG A 126 15.82 17.97 -10.97
C ARG A 126 15.92 18.28 -9.49
N LEU A 127 15.52 19.48 -9.08
CA LEU A 127 15.58 19.92 -7.70
C LEU A 127 14.80 18.97 -6.76
N LEU A 128 13.58 18.62 -7.12
CA LEU A 128 12.74 17.72 -6.32
C LEU A 128 13.30 16.29 -6.28
N MET A 129 13.87 15.78 -7.38
CA MET A 129 14.48 14.47 -7.40
C MET A 129 15.77 14.42 -6.58
N GLU A 130 16.61 15.45 -6.64
CA GLU A 130 17.82 15.57 -5.82
C GLU A 130 17.46 15.66 -4.33
N LEU A 131 16.43 16.42 -3.97
CA LEU A 131 15.90 16.48 -2.62
C LEU A 131 15.43 15.08 -2.15
N GLY A 132 14.66 14.38 -2.97
CA GLY A 132 14.21 13.02 -2.65
C GLY A 132 15.35 12.02 -2.50
N LEU A 133 16.40 12.15 -3.31
CA LEU A 133 17.58 11.27 -3.20
C LEU A 133 18.41 11.56 -1.95
N SER A 134 18.53 12.82 -1.54
CA SER A 134 19.34 13.25 -0.39
C SER A 134 18.64 13.04 0.94
N GLU A 135 17.35 13.39 1.04
CA GLU A 135 16.66 13.45 2.32
C GLU A 135 15.91 12.17 2.70
N TYR A 136 15.59 11.30 1.74
CA TYR A 136 14.82 10.09 2.00
C TYR A 136 15.67 8.84 1.92
N THR A 137 15.54 7.95 2.90
CA THR A 137 16.21 6.64 2.95
C THR A 137 15.19 5.54 3.11
N TYR A 138 15.37 4.41 2.41
CA TYR A 138 14.52 3.25 2.60
C TYR A 138 14.79 2.66 3.99
N ARG A 139 13.73 2.51 4.76
CA ARG A 139 13.77 1.87 6.08
C ARG A 139 12.71 0.78 6.13
N GLU A 140 13.09 -0.37 6.64
CA GLU A 140 12.17 -1.48 6.90
C GLU A 140 11.25 -1.13 8.06
N PHE A 141 10.02 -1.63 7.99
CA PHE A 141 9.10 -1.52 9.12
C PHE A 141 9.58 -2.38 10.27
N PRO A 142 9.42 -1.91 11.51
CA PRO A 142 9.73 -2.72 12.67
C PRO A 142 8.87 -4.00 12.67
N VAL A 143 9.48 -5.12 13.03
CA VAL A 143 8.81 -6.41 13.12
C VAL A 143 8.25 -6.59 14.53
N PHE A 144 6.97 -6.94 14.62
CA PHE A 144 6.35 -7.29 15.89
C PHE A 144 6.72 -8.72 16.29
N SER A 145 7.08 -8.90 17.56
CA SER A 145 7.21 -10.20 18.19
C SER A 145 6.49 -10.19 19.53
N PHE A 146 5.89 -11.31 19.90
CA PHE A 146 5.31 -11.49 21.22
C PHE A 146 6.41 -11.40 22.30
N SER A 147 6.06 -10.91 23.47
CA SER A 147 6.96 -10.64 24.59
C SER A 147 6.20 -10.70 25.92
N GLU A 148 6.88 -10.49 27.06
CA GLU A 148 6.22 -10.41 28.37
C GLU A 148 5.11 -9.35 28.41
N LYS A 149 5.29 -8.21 27.73
CA LYS A 149 4.27 -7.16 27.66
C LYS A 149 3.10 -7.53 26.75
N TYR A 150 3.36 -8.33 25.72
CA TYR A 150 2.38 -8.78 24.73
C TYR A 150 2.56 -10.28 24.55
N PRO A 151 1.95 -11.11 25.43
CA PRO A 151 2.19 -12.56 25.42
C PRO A 151 1.58 -13.22 24.18
N ASP A 152 2.16 -14.37 23.82
CA ASP A 152 1.67 -15.22 22.73
C ASP A 152 0.52 -16.12 23.13
N CYS A 153 0.12 -16.08 24.40
CA CYS A 153 -1.04 -16.77 24.95
C CYS A 153 -1.77 -15.91 25.96
N LEU A 154 -3.10 -16.08 26.06
CA LEU A 154 -3.95 -15.38 27.03
C LEU A 154 -4.73 -16.38 27.88
N GLU A 155 -4.97 -16.02 29.14
CA GLU A 155 -5.90 -16.71 29.99
C GLU A 155 -7.32 -16.56 29.47
N VAL A 156 -8.09 -17.66 29.43
CA VAL A 156 -9.50 -17.68 29.05
C VAL A 156 -10.33 -17.94 30.28
N LEU A 157 -10.98 -16.89 30.78
CA LEU A 157 -11.85 -16.97 31.94
C LEU A 157 -13.07 -17.84 31.63
N GLU A 158 -13.48 -18.67 32.56
CA GLU A 158 -14.57 -19.65 32.42
C GLU A 158 -14.36 -20.66 31.28
N GLY A 159 -13.14 -20.80 30.79
CA GLY A 159 -12.77 -21.76 29.72
C GLY A 159 -12.45 -23.13 30.27
N GLN A 160 -12.61 -24.16 29.44
CA GLN A 160 -12.22 -25.54 29.74
C GLN A 160 -10.69 -25.63 29.74
N PRO A 161 -10.03 -25.92 30.89
CA PRO A 161 -8.59 -26.09 30.93
C PRO A 161 -8.18 -27.50 30.46
N GLU A 162 -6.88 -27.74 30.29
CA GLU A 162 -6.38 -29.07 29.96
C GLU A 162 -6.60 -30.07 31.12
N ARG A 163 -6.48 -29.58 32.35
CA ARG A 163 -6.69 -30.40 33.58
C ARG A 163 -7.57 -29.68 34.58
N ILE A 164 -8.31 -30.46 35.38
CA ILE A 164 -9.12 -29.92 36.47
C ILE A 164 -8.23 -29.12 37.46
N GLY A 165 -8.67 -27.94 37.80
CA GLY A 165 -7.98 -27.06 38.75
C GLY A 165 -6.93 -26.14 38.11
N GLU A 166 -6.65 -26.29 36.85
CA GLU A 166 -5.79 -25.39 36.08
C GLU A 166 -6.59 -24.26 35.44
N LYS A 167 -5.88 -23.24 34.94
CA LYS A 167 -6.45 -22.17 34.14
C LYS A 167 -6.45 -22.57 32.69
N ALA A 168 -7.45 -22.13 31.92
CA ALA A 168 -7.49 -22.29 30.51
C ALA A 168 -6.65 -21.19 29.80
N TYR A 169 -5.83 -21.57 28.84
CA TYR A 169 -5.03 -20.68 28.03
C TYR A 169 -5.24 -20.94 26.54
N ILE A 170 -5.11 -19.88 25.75
CA ILE A 170 -5.24 -19.93 24.31
C ILE A 170 -4.04 -19.27 23.64
N GLY A 171 -3.43 -19.98 22.70
CA GLY A 171 -2.35 -19.46 21.87
C GLY A 171 -2.85 -18.44 20.87
N LEU A 172 -2.01 -17.45 20.57
CA LEU A 172 -2.26 -16.36 19.65
C LEU A 172 -1.32 -16.41 18.45
N GLY A 173 -1.80 -15.98 17.29
CA GLY A 173 -1.01 -15.83 16.08
C GLY A 173 -1.18 -14.45 15.47
N LEU A 174 -0.17 -14.02 14.72
CA LEU A 174 -0.19 -12.76 13.98
C LEU A 174 -0.51 -13.06 12.51
N PHE A 175 -1.52 -12.39 11.99
CA PHE A 175 -2.01 -12.58 10.63
C PHE A 175 -2.05 -11.24 9.87
N PRO A 176 -1.65 -11.24 8.58
CA PRO A 176 -1.76 -10.04 7.77
C PRO A 176 -3.21 -9.60 7.63
N ASN A 177 -3.42 -8.33 7.33
CA ASN A 177 -4.75 -7.84 7.00
C ASN A 177 -5.16 -8.36 5.62
N GLU A 178 -6.13 -9.27 5.57
CA GLU A 178 -6.69 -9.82 4.33
C GLU A 178 -7.45 -8.77 3.49
N SER A 179 -7.68 -7.58 4.05
CA SER A 179 -8.31 -6.46 3.36
C SER A 179 -7.31 -5.66 2.50
N GLY A 180 -6.36 -6.35 1.86
CA GLY A 180 -5.54 -5.76 0.82
C GLY A 180 -6.41 -5.38 -0.37
N SER A 181 -6.71 -4.08 -0.48
CA SER A 181 -7.12 -3.41 -1.71
C SER A 181 -8.42 -3.88 -2.37
N LYS A 182 -9.56 -3.66 -1.73
CA LYS A 182 -10.80 -3.36 -2.47
C LYS A 182 -10.74 -1.91 -2.96
N MET A 183 -9.92 -1.62 -3.93
CA MET A 183 -10.25 -0.59 -4.91
C MET A 183 -11.33 -1.20 -5.81
N ASN A 184 -12.49 -0.55 -5.84
CA ASN A 184 -13.66 -0.91 -6.65
C ASN A 184 -13.27 -1.32 -8.06
N GLY A 185 -13.48 -2.58 -8.43
CA GLY A 185 -13.31 -3.10 -9.77
C GLY A 185 -13.22 -4.62 -9.78
N ASN A 186 -14.34 -5.26 -10.11
CA ASN A 186 -14.57 -6.65 -10.55
C ASN A 186 -13.58 -7.76 -10.11
N PRO A 187 -14.06 -8.82 -9.46
CA PRO A 187 -13.24 -9.96 -9.08
C PRO A 187 -13.03 -10.89 -10.27
N SER A 188 -12.00 -10.66 -11.08
CA SER A 188 -11.47 -11.68 -11.97
C SER A 188 -10.17 -12.23 -11.40
N LYS A 189 -10.21 -13.54 -11.14
CA LYS A 189 -9.14 -14.43 -10.71
C LYS A 189 -7.73 -13.97 -11.05
N GLY A 190 -6.89 -13.80 -10.04
CA GLY A 190 -5.46 -13.67 -10.17
C GLY A 190 -4.85 -13.81 -8.78
N VAL A 191 -4.28 -14.98 -8.49
CA VAL A 191 -3.36 -15.19 -7.37
C VAL A 191 -2.18 -14.24 -7.60
N GLY A 192 -2.26 -13.04 -7.02
CA GLY A 192 -1.15 -12.10 -6.93
C GLY A 192 -0.68 -12.13 -5.48
N GLU A 193 0.54 -12.58 -5.25
CA GLU A 193 1.27 -12.32 -4.02
C GLU A 193 1.05 -10.84 -3.67
N SER A 194 0.33 -10.60 -2.60
CA SER A 194 0.28 -9.29 -1.97
C SER A 194 1.69 -9.02 -1.48
N THR A 195 2.48 -8.31 -2.26
CA THR A 195 3.79 -7.83 -1.84
C THR A 195 3.52 -6.88 -0.67
N GLU A 196 3.47 -7.42 0.54
CA GLU A 196 3.42 -6.58 1.73
C GLU A 196 4.61 -5.65 1.67
N LEU A 197 4.36 -4.37 1.72
CA LEU A 197 5.42 -3.38 1.83
C LEU A 197 6.14 -3.61 3.15
N ASN A 198 7.35 -4.15 3.08
CA ASN A 198 8.19 -4.41 4.25
C ASN A 198 8.87 -3.14 4.77
N GLY A 199 8.73 -2.03 4.08
CA GLY A 199 9.31 -0.75 4.44
C GLY A 199 8.89 0.36 3.48
N MET A 200 9.41 1.57 3.73
CA MET A 200 9.16 2.73 2.88
C MET A 200 10.32 3.72 2.92
N LEU A 201 10.29 4.69 2.01
CA LEU A 201 11.21 5.82 2.05
C LEU A 201 10.79 6.78 3.17
N LEU A 202 11.67 7.00 4.13
CA LEU A 202 11.47 7.92 5.25
C LEU A 202 12.51 9.03 5.19
N LYS A 203 12.09 10.22 5.60
CA LYS A 203 12.97 11.36 5.82
C LYS A 203 13.78 11.14 7.11
N ASP A 204 14.93 11.78 7.21
CA ASP A 204 15.72 11.75 8.44
C ASP A 204 14.93 12.31 9.63
N GLY A 205 14.85 11.53 10.71
CA GLY A 205 14.06 11.83 11.89
C GLY A 205 12.66 11.19 11.91
N GLU A 206 12.12 10.78 10.76
CA GLU A 206 10.88 10.01 10.70
C GLU A 206 11.13 8.55 11.09
N GLN A 207 10.25 8.00 11.93
CA GLN A 207 10.32 6.61 12.37
C GLN A 207 8.92 5.98 12.37
N ALA A 208 8.87 4.75 11.87
CA ALA A 208 7.69 3.92 12.02
C ALA A 208 7.74 3.24 13.41
N VAL A 209 6.64 3.31 14.14
CA VAL A 209 6.49 2.69 15.45
C VAL A 209 5.38 1.65 15.44
N LEU A 210 5.51 0.61 16.27
CA LEU A 210 4.47 -0.38 16.46
C LEU A 210 3.54 0.04 17.59
N ARG A 211 2.25 -0.07 17.33
CA ARG A 211 1.19 0.06 18.33
C ARG A 211 0.46 -1.27 18.40
N CYS A 212 0.61 -1.98 19.50
CA CYS A 212 -0.14 -3.20 19.78
C CYS A 212 -1.35 -2.89 20.67
N THR A 213 -2.49 -3.47 20.35
CA THR A 213 -3.71 -3.41 21.13
C THR A 213 -4.27 -4.81 21.26
N MET A 214 -4.32 -5.34 22.49
CA MET A 214 -4.87 -6.65 22.80
C MET A 214 -5.39 -6.65 24.24
N PRO A 215 -6.38 -7.49 24.60
CA PRO A 215 -6.85 -7.63 25.98
C PRO A 215 -5.84 -8.42 26.82
N ASP A 216 -5.97 -8.34 28.13
CA ASP A 216 -5.17 -9.13 29.07
C ASP A 216 -5.71 -10.56 29.25
N THR A 217 -7.03 -10.75 29.10
CA THR A 217 -7.74 -12.03 29.23
C THR A 217 -8.89 -12.10 28.24
N LEU A 218 -9.36 -13.31 27.97
CA LEU A 218 -10.56 -13.58 27.17
C LEU A 218 -11.63 -14.28 27.99
N HIS A 219 -12.88 -14.27 27.56
CA HIS A 219 -13.99 -15.01 28.16
C HIS A 219 -14.44 -16.14 27.22
N ALA A 220 -14.63 -17.33 27.76
CA ALA A 220 -15.18 -18.46 27.00
C ALA A 220 -16.68 -18.26 26.68
N PRO A 221 -17.16 -18.80 25.52
CA PRO A 221 -16.40 -19.57 24.54
C PRO A 221 -15.59 -18.67 23.60
N VAL A 222 -14.41 -19.12 23.19
CA VAL A 222 -13.55 -18.46 22.20
C VAL A 222 -13.43 -19.37 20.99
N ARG A 223 -13.59 -18.80 19.79
CA ARG A 223 -13.50 -19.55 18.52
C ARG A 223 -12.08 -19.51 17.97
N GLU A 224 -11.71 -20.52 17.21
CA GLU A 224 -10.48 -20.46 16.40
C GLU A 224 -10.56 -19.34 15.36
N GLY A 225 -9.45 -18.63 15.13
CA GLY A 225 -9.38 -17.51 14.20
C GLY A 225 -10.10 -16.25 14.66
N GLN A 226 -10.61 -16.20 15.88
CA GLN A 226 -11.24 -15.01 16.43
C GLN A 226 -10.23 -13.87 16.56
N VAL A 227 -10.57 -12.69 16.01
CA VAL A 227 -9.75 -11.50 16.16
C VAL A 227 -9.87 -10.99 17.60
N VAL A 228 -8.74 -10.95 18.30
CA VAL A 228 -8.67 -10.50 19.71
C VAL A 228 -7.82 -9.26 19.89
N GLY A 229 -7.05 -8.87 18.86
CA GLY A 229 -6.22 -7.71 18.91
C GLY A 229 -5.68 -7.32 17.55
N LYS A 230 -4.85 -6.28 17.55
CA LYS A 230 -4.17 -5.79 16.33
C LYS A 230 -2.81 -5.19 16.66
N VAL A 231 -1.93 -5.27 15.68
CA VAL A 231 -0.65 -4.56 15.65
C VAL A 231 -0.69 -3.59 14.47
N GLU A 232 -0.47 -2.33 14.73
CA GLU A 232 -0.46 -1.26 13.73
C GLU A 232 0.95 -0.68 13.60
N THR A 233 1.45 -0.57 12.38
CA THR A 233 2.64 0.23 12.07
C THR A 233 2.17 1.65 11.82
N VAL A 234 2.60 2.57 12.67
CA VAL A 234 2.15 3.97 12.69
C VAL A 234 3.34 4.90 12.46
N MET A 235 3.14 5.95 11.65
CA MET A 235 4.07 7.05 11.46
C MET A 235 3.28 8.34 11.33
N ASP A 236 3.68 9.39 12.04
CA ASP A 236 2.99 10.69 12.09
C ASP A 236 1.47 10.58 12.32
N GLY A 237 1.08 9.66 13.19
CA GLY A 237 -0.33 9.40 13.51
C GLY A 237 -1.12 8.64 12.45
N LYS A 238 -0.54 8.34 11.28
CA LYS A 238 -1.18 7.54 10.23
C LYS A 238 -0.81 6.07 10.35
N VAL A 239 -1.81 5.20 10.16
CA VAL A 239 -1.61 3.75 10.11
C VAL A 239 -1.26 3.36 8.67
N TYR A 240 -0.10 2.71 8.52
CA TYR A 240 0.41 2.21 7.23
C TYR A 240 0.19 0.72 7.03
N ARG A 241 0.24 -0.05 8.11
CA ARG A 241 0.05 -1.50 8.10
C ARG A 241 -0.73 -1.92 9.34
N THR A 242 -1.64 -2.86 9.19
CA THR A 242 -2.34 -3.50 10.30
C THR A 242 -2.19 -5.01 10.18
N GLN A 243 -1.82 -5.65 11.27
CA GLN A 243 -1.80 -7.11 11.41
C GLN A 243 -2.78 -7.48 12.52
N TRP A 244 -3.53 -8.56 12.32
CA TRP A 244 -4.52 -9.03 13.29
C TRP A 244 -3.94 -10.08 14.20
N ILE A 245 -4.20 -9.96 15.50
CA ILE A 245 -3.92 -11.00 16.49
C ILE A 245 -5.16 -11.87 16.55
N LYS A 246 -5.01 -13.16 16.19
CA LYS A 246 -6.12 -14.12 16.19
C LYS A 246 -5.77 -15.32 17.08
N THR A 247 -6.81 -15.96 17.61
CA THR A 247 -6.73 -17.19 18.38
C THR A 247 -6.38 -18.38 17.47
N LEU A 248 -5.53 -19.28 17.97
CA LEU A 248 -5.05 -20.45 17.20
C LEU A 248 -5.90 -21.71 17.40
N LYS A 249 -6.72 -21.75 18.47
CA LYS A 249 -7.59 -22.89 18.80
C LYS A 249 -8.91 -22.39 19.38
N PRO A 250 -9.97 -23.19 19.40
CA PRO A 250 -11.16 -22.85 20.19
C PRO A 250 -10.94 -23.18 21.68
N VAL A 251 -11.64 -22.50 22.55
CA VAL A 251 -11.76 -22.83 23.98
C VAL A 251 -13.24 -22.73 24.34
N GLU A 252 -13.81 -23.88 24.69
CA GLU A 252 -15.21 -23.97 25.08
C GLU A 252 -15.42 -23.48 26.51
N LYS A 253 -16.68 -23.15 26.82
CA LYS A 253 -17.05 -22.74 28.19
C LYS A 253 -17.02 -23.95 29.12
N LEU A 254 -16.47 -23.75 30.33
CA LEU A 254 -16.51 -24.73 31.39
C LEU A 254 -17.98 -25.01 31.79
N ASP A 255 -18.39 -26.28 31.73
CA ASP A 255 -19.72 -26.72 32.13
C ASP A 255 -19.69 -27.93 33.06
N PHE A 256 -20.85 -28.29 33.58
CA PHE A 256 -21.00 -29.42 34.49
C PHE A 256 -20.61 -30.75 33.84
N TRP A 257 -20.95 -30.95 32.59
CA TRP A 257 -20.71 -32.21 31.87
C TRP A 257 -19.23 -32.47 31.63
N TRP A 258 -18.50 -31.42 31.27
CA TRP A 258 -17.05 -31.51 31.13
C TRP A 258 -16.39 -31.84 32.46
N CYS A 259 -16.83 -31.20 33.58
CA CYS A 259 -16.30 -31.50 34.92
C CYS A 259 -16.56 -32.97 35.31
N LEU A 260 -17.76 -33.47 35.06
CA LEU A 260 -18.16 -34.84 35.35
C LEU A 260 -17.33 -35.83 34.58
N GLU A 261 -17.17 -35.61 33.26
CA GLU A 261 -16.37 -36.48 32.40
C GLU A 261 -14.91 -36.54 32.88
N ARG A 262 -14.31 -35.44 33.19
CA ARG A 262 -12.92 -35.37 33.69
C ARG A 262 -12.74 -36.07 35.04
N VAL A 263 -13.69 -35.92 35.95
CA VAL A 263 -13.66 -36.65 37.23
C VAL A 263 -13.75 -38.16 36.99
N PHE A 264 -14.63 -38.59 36.07
CA PHE A 264 -14.77 -40.00 35.70
C PHE A 264 -13.48 -40.57 35.09
N ASP A 265 -12.82 -39.83 34.20
CA ASP A 265 -11.54 -40.21 33.59
C ASP A 265 -10.43 -40.39 34.63
N ILE A 266 -10.44 -39.63 35.69
CA ILE A 266 -9.47 -39.76 36.78
C ILE A 266 -9.76 -41.06 37.58
N PHE A 267 -11.02 -41.32 37.88
CA PHE A 267 -11.39 -42.55 38.60
C PHE A 267 -11.04 -43.83 37.80
N VAL A 268 -11.28 -43.86 36.51
CA VAL A 268 -10.99 -45.02 35.62
C VAL A 268 -9.47 -45.23 35.45
N LYS A 269 -8.63 -44.21 35.59
CA LYS A 269 -7.17 -44.33 35.47
C LYS A 269 -6.46 -44.76 36.76
N ILE A 270 -7.15 -44.67 37.93
CA ILE A 270 -6.61 -45.02 39.24
C ILE A 270 -6.97 -46.46 39.63
N GLY A 271 -7.94 -47.09 38.98
CA GLY A 271 -8.28 -48.50 39.12
C GLY A 271 -7.63 -49.36 38.09
#